data_9c84262e29e318781adc666df4bb118b
#
_entry.id   9c84262e29e318781adc666df4bb118b
#
_cell.length_a   1.000
_cell.length_b   1.000
_cell.length_c   1.000
_cell.angle_alpha   90.00
_cell.angle_beta   90.00
_cell.angle_gamma   90.00
#
_symmetry.space_group_name_H-M   'P 1'
#
loop_
_entity.id
_entity.type
_entity.pdbx_description
1 polymer ?
#
loop_
_entity_poly.entity_id
_entity_poly.type
_entity_poly.pdbx_seq_one_letter_code
_entity_poly.pdbx_strand_id
1 'polypeptide(L)'
;MSAVVTPFPGRASAALQVGFDREELQRILDIYGRMVAAGDWRDYAMDFTRDAATFSAYRRAAEHPQTRIEKRPALRAKQGMWTLFGEGGQILKRGHDLPGVLFPLERRLMKVVTG
;
A
#
# COMPACT_ATOMS: atom_id res chain seq x y z
N MET A 1 -14.76 -18.32 23.85
CA MET A 1 -14.07 -17.83 23.66
C MET A 1 -13.68 -17.50 23.70
N SER A 2 -13.48 -17.69 23.53
CA SER A 2 -12.67 -17.19 23.35
C SER A 2 -12.29 -16.64 23.30
N ALA A 3 -12.35 -16.88 23.30
CA ALA A 3 -11.70 -16.15 23.17
C ALA A 3 -11.43 -15.50 23.32
N VAL A 4 -11.68 -15.74 23.33
CA VAL A 4 -11.17 -14.96 23.47
C VAL A 4 -10.78 -14.27 23.82
N VAL A 5 -10.87 -14.20 23.80
CA VAL A 5 -10.32 -13.54 24.04
C VAL A 5 -9.83 -12.83 24.59
N THR A 6 -9.97 -12.71 24.58
CA THR A 6 -9.19 -12.17 25.32
C THR A 6 -8.63 -10.92 25.16
N PRO A 7 -8.71 -9.97 25.81
CA PRO A 7 -7.99 -8.77 25.66
C PRO A 7 -6.55 -9.05 25.82
N PHE A 8 -6.13 -9.76 24.87
CA PHE A 8 -4.76 -10.18 24.93
C PHE A 8 -3.85 -9.07 24.52
N PRO A 9 -2.63 -9.07 25.00
CA PRO A 9 -1.66 -8.07 24.57
C PRO A 9 -1.55 -7.98 23.06
N GLY A 10 -1.66 -9.10 22.38
CA GLY A 10 -1.60 -9.11 20.93
C GLY A 10 -2.73 -8.34 20.28
N ARG A 11 -3.93 -8.45 20.86
CA ARG A 11 -5.07 -7.71 20.36
C ARG A 11 -4.91 -6.22 20.57
N ALA A 12 -4.45 -5.84 21.72
CA ALA A 12 -4.23 -4.44 22.03
C ALA A 12 -3.18 -3.86 21.08
N SER A 13 -2.12 -4.62 20.80
CA SER A 13 -1.09 -4.18 19.87
C SER A 13 -1.67 -4.00 18.46
N ALA A 14 -2.50 -4.93 18.02
CA ALA A 14 -3.11 -4.84 16.70
C ALA A 14 -4.00 -3.60 16.62
N ALA A 15 -4.71 -3.27 17.69
CA ALA A 15 -5.58 -2.11 17.72
C ALA A 15 -4.79 -0.81 17.63
N LEU A 16 -3.50 -0.84 17.99
CA LEU A 16 -2.65 0.34 17.93
C LEU A 16 -1.87 0.46 16.62
N GLN A 17 -2.01 -0.52 15.76
CA GLN A 17 -1.32 -0.47 14.47
C GLN A 17 -2.10 0.34 13.46
N VAL A 18 -1.37 0.96 12.55
CA VAL A 18 -1.97 1.63 11.40
C VAL A 18 -2.39 0.54 10.40
N GLY A 19 -3.58 0.69 9.84
CA GLY A 19 -4.07 -0.24 8.84
C GLY A 19 -4.70 0.50 7.69
N PHE A 20 -5.05 -0.24 6.63
CA PHE A 20 -5.84 0.31 5.53
C PHE A 20 -7.31 0.08 5.86
N ASP A 21 -8.14 1.10 5.66
CA ASP A 21 -9.56 0.88 5.78
C ASP A 21 -10.06 0.14 4.53
N ARG A 22 -11.33 -0.23 4.54
CA ARG A 22 -11.90 -1.05 3.47
C ARG A 22 -11.76 -0.38 2.11
N GLU A 23 -12.08 0.89 2.04
CA GLU A 23 -12.04 1.61 0.77
C GLU A 23 -10.62 1.77 0.26
N GLU A 24 -9.71 2.07 1.16
CA GLU A 24 -8.29 2.19 0.81
C GLU A 24 -7.76 0.87 0.25
N LEU A 25 -8.01 -0.21 0.96
CA LEU A 25 -7.52 -1.51 0.52
C LEU A 25 -8.16 -1.91 -0.81
N GLN A 26 -9.44 -1.62 -0.98
CA GLN A 26 -10.11 -1.95 -2.23
C GLN A 26 -9.50 -1.22 -3.42
N ARG A 27 -9.15 0.05 -3.24
CA ARG A 27 -8.49 0.81 -4.30
C ARG A 27 -7.12 0.24 -4.63
N ILE A 28 -6.36 -0.11 -3.61
CA ILE A 28 -5.03 -0.66 -3.80
C ILE A 28 -5.11 -2.01 -4.50
N LEU A 29 -6.01 -2.88 -4.06
CA LEU A 29 -6.15 -4.20 -4.67
C LEU A 29 -6.71 -4.13 -6.09
N ASP A 30 -7.53 -3.13 -6.38
CA ASP A 30 -8.01 -2.93 -7.73
C ASP A 30 -6.86 -2.61 -8.68
N ILE A 31 -6.00 -1.68 -8.28
CA ILE A 31 -4.87 -1.34 -9.13
C ILE A 31 -3.87 -2.49 -9.20
N TYR A 32 -3.72 -3.23 -8.10
CA TYR A 32 -2.87 -4.41 -8.09
C TYR A 32 -3.35 -5.43 -9.12
N GLY A 33 -4.64 -5.71 -9.15
CA GLY A 33 -5.18 -6.68 -10.10
C GLY A 33 -4.97 -6.27 -11.55
N ARG A 34 -5.12 -4.97 -11.84
CA ARG A 34 -4.88 -4.48 -13.19
C ARG A 34 -3.41 -4.55 -13.58
N MET A 35 -2.51 -4.30 -12.63
CA MET A 35 -1.08 -4.42 -12.88
C MET A 35 -0.67 -5.87 -13.08
N VAL A 36 -1.32 -6.80 -12.37
CA VAL A 36 -1.09 -8.23 -12.58
C VAL A 36 -1.56 -8.62 -13.98
N ALA A 37 -2.74 -8.15 -14.39
CA ALA A 37 -3.27 -8.46 -15.72
C ALA A 37 -2.37 -7.89 -16.81
N ALA A 38 -1.70 -6.78 -16.54
CA ALA A 38 -0.77 -6.16 -17.49
C ALA A 38 0.59 -6.85 -17.50
N GLY A 39 0.81 -7.84 -16.63
CA GLY A 39 2.08 -8.55 -16.56
C GLY A 39 3.15 -7.87 -15.74
N ASP A 40 2.81 -6.79 -15.05
CA ASP A 40 3.80 -6.02 -14.30
C ASP A 40 4.04 -6.55 -12.89
N TRP A 41 3.00 -7.02 -12.23
CA TRP A 41 3.11 -7.49 -10.84
C TRP A 41 2.65 -8.93 -10.73
N ARG A 42 3.22 -9.67 -9.76
CA ARG A 42 2.88 -11.07 -9.55
C ARG A 42 2.62 -11.42 -8.10
N ASP A 43 3.05 -10.57 -7.17
CA ASP A 43 2.91 -10.87 -5.76
C ASP A 43 2.87 -9.60 -4.96
N TYR A 44 2.34 -9.68 -3.74
CA TYR A 44 2.32 -8.54 -2.85
C TYR A 44 2.49 -8.99 -1.40
N ALA A 45 2.85 -8.03 -0.56
CA ALA A 45 2.94 -8.22 0.88
C ALA A 45 2.41 -6.97 1.55
N MET A 46 1.84 -7.13 2.73
CA MET A 46 1.40 -6.00 3.54
C MET A 46 2.08 -6.06 4.89
N ASP A 47 2.39 -4.89 5.42
CA ASP A 47 3.01 -4.77 6.72
C ASP A 47 2.31 -3.66 7.49
N PHE A 48 2.02 -3.91 8.78
CA PHE A 48 1.31 -2.97 9.61
C PHE A 48 2.11 -2.76 10.89
N THR A 49 2.46 -1.50 11.15
CA THR A 49 3.19 -1.15 12.36
C THR A 49 2.42 -0.05 13.08
N ARG A 50 2.95 0.38 14.21
CA ARG A 50 2.36 1.47 14.95
C ARG A 50 2.30 2.75 14.12
N ASP A 51 3.26 2.94 13.25
CA ASP A 51 3.41 4.21 12.55
C ASP A 51 2.92 4.20 11.12
N ALA A 52 2.86 3.05 10.48
CA ALA A 52 2.56 3.01 9.06
C ALA A 52 1.96 1.67 8.64
N ALA A 53 1.16 1.73 7.58
CA ALA A 53 0.70 0.56 6.83
C ALA A 53 1.37 0.62 5.48
N THR A 54 1.88 -0.52 5.01
CA THR A 54 2.62 -0.58 3.75
C THR A 54 2.10 -1.73 2.90
N PHE A 55 1.89 -1.44 1.62
CA PHE A 55 1.56 -2.45 0.61
C PHE A 55 2.72 -2.48 -0.37
N SER A 56 3.35 -3.64 -0.51
CA SER A 56 4.50 -3.81 -1.40
C SER A 56 4.11 -4.74 -2.54
N ALA A 57 4.40 -4.33 -3.77
CA ALA A 57 4.09 -5.12 -4.95
C ALA A 57 5.38 -5.54 -5.63
N TYR A 58 5.43 -6.80 -6.06
CA TYR A 58 6.63 -7.43 -6.61
C TYR A 58 6.38 -7.89 -8.04
N ARG A 59 7.35 -7.64 -8.90
CA ARG A 59 7.28 -8.11 -10.27
C ARG A 59 7.48 -9.61 -10.35
N ARG A 60 8.27 -10.16 -9.45
CA ARG A 60 8.57 -11.58 -9.37
C ARG A 60 8.75 -11.93 -7.91
N ALA A 61 9.06 -13.18 -7.63
CA ALA A 61 9.48 -13.57 -6.30
C ALA A 61 10.88 -12.98 -6.06
N ALA A 62 10.95 -11.66 -5.99
CA ALA A 62 12.17 -10.92 -5.88
C ALA A 62 12.33 -10.40 -4.47
N GLU A 63 13.56 -10.04 -4.12
CA GLU A 63 13.85 -9.52 -2.80
C GLU A 63 13.34 -8.12 -2.59
N HIS A 64 13.26 -7.34 -3.67
CA HIS A 64 12.89 -5.93 -3.57
C HIS A 64 11.55 -5.69 -4.24
N PRO A 65 10.66 -4.95 -3.58
CA PRO A 65 9.40 -4.59 -4.21
C PRO A 65 9.64 -3.62 -5.35
N GLN A 66 8.84 -3.76 -6.39
CA GLN A 66 8.88 -2.81 -7.48
C GLN A 66 8.22 -1.49 -7.08
N THR A 67 7.23 -1.58 -6.22
CA THR A 67 6.46 -0.42 -5.78
C THR A 67 6.02 -0.64 -4.35
N ARG A 68 5.99 0.44 -3.57
CA ARG A 68 5.43 0.41 -2.22
C ARG A 68 4.46 1.57 -2.06
N ILE A 69 3.34 1.29 -1.43
CA ILE A 69 2.35 2.30 -1.08
C ILE A 69 2.34 2.38 0.44
N GLU A 70 2.65 3.55 0.98
CA GLU A 70 2.75 3.72 2.43
C GLU A 70 1.72 4.71 2.92
N LYS A 71 1.04 4.34 4.00
CA LYS A 71 0.12 5.21 4.72
C LYS A 71 0.74 5.53 6.08
N ARG A 72 1.05 6.80 6.30
CA ARG A 72 1.68 7.24 7.55
C ARG A 72 0.88 8.42 8.12
N PRO A 73 -0.10 8.13 8.99
CA PRO A 73 -1.02 9.17 9.50
C PRO A 73 -0.33 10.33 10.20
N ALA A 74 0.85 10.12 10.78
CA ALA A 74 1.57 11.20 11.46
C ALA A 74 1.92 12.34 10.52
N LEU A 75 1.94 12.08 9.20
CA LEU A 75 2.27 13.11 8.21
C LEU A 75 1.05 13.81 7.64
N ARG A 76 -0.16 13.48 8.16
CA ARG A 76 -1.40 14.00 7.63
C ARG A 76 -1.42 15.52 7.51
N ALA A 77 -0.92 16.21 8.54
CA ALA A 77 -0.97 17.67 8.58
C ALA A 77 0.29 18.32 8.02
N LYS A 78 1.19 17.55 7.48
CA LYS A 78 2.46 18.08 6.96
C LYS A 78 2.63 17.82 5.48
N GLN A 79 3.11 16.64 5.13
CA GLN A 79 3.44 16.33 3.74
C GLN A 79 2.37 15.49 3.07
N GLY A 80 1.36 15.07 3.83
CA GLY A 80 0.39 14.12 3.35
C GLY A 80 0.74 12.71 3.83
N MET A 81 -0.29 11.95 4.19
CA MET A 81 -0.02 10.65 4.82
C MET A 81 0.29 9.53 3.82
N TRP A 82 0.11 9.78 2.53
CA TRP A 82 0.32 8.75 1.51
C TRP A 82 1.61 9.00 0.74
N THR A 83 2.37 7.94 0.50
CA THR A 83 3.59 8.01 -0.30
C THR A 83 3.66 6.79 -1.21
N LEU A 84 3.99 7.03 -2.47
CA LEU A 84 4.26 5.97 -3.43
C LEU A 84 5.76 5.93 -3.67
N PHE A 85 6.36 4.76 -3.44
CA PHE A 85 7.80 4.55 -3.65
C PHE A 85 8.02 3.70 -4.87
N GLY A 86 9.08 3.98 -5.60
CA GLY A 86 9.52 3.18 -6.73
C GLY A 86 10.47 2.08 -6.31
N GLU A 87 11.00 1.39 -7.30
CA GLU A 87 11.81 0.19 -7.09
C GLU A 87 13.07 0.46 -6.28
N GLY A 88 13.69 1.59 -6.49
CA GLY A 88 14.90 1.96 -5.74
C GLY A 88 14.63 2.61 -4.41
N GLY A 89 13.39 2.65 -3.98
CA GLY A 89 13.02 3.33 -2.74
C GLY A 89 12.80 4.82 -2.91
N GLN A 90 12.92 5.35 -4.14
CA GLN A 90 12.71 6.76 -4.38
C GLN A 90 11.23 7.11 -4.26
N ILE A 91 10.94 8.32 -3.82
CA ILE A 91 9.57 8.78 -3.72
C ILE A 91 9.08 9.19 -5.09
N LEU A 92 8.05 8.50 -5.60
CA LEU A 92 7.44 8.84 -6.87
C LEU A 92 6.34 9.88 -6.71
N LYS A 93 5.61 9.81 -5.60
CA LYS A 93 4.52 10.73 -5.34
C LYS A 93 4.21 10.72 -3.86
N ARG A 94 3.86 11.89 -3.32
CA ARG A 94 3.43 12.02 -1.93
C ARG A 94 2.23 12.95 -1.93
N GLY A 95 1.25 12.67 -1.09
CA GLY A 95 0.08 13.51 -1.07
C GLY A 95 -0.90 13.16 0.03
N HIS A 96 -2.01 13.90 0.03
CA HIS A 96 -3.01 13.81 1.09
C HIS A 96 -4.08 12.78 0.81
N ASP A 97 -4.28 12.38 -0.44
CA ASP A 97 -5.28 11.38 -0.75
C ASP A 97 -4.68 10.26 -1.57
N LEU A 98 -5.26 9.08 -1.40
CA LEU A 98 -4.76 7.88 -2.04
C LEU A 98 -4.90 7.92 -3.57
N PRO A 99 -6.04 8.33 -4.14
CA PRO A 99 -6.15 8.38 -5.59
C PRO A 99 -5.07 9.22 -6.26
N GLY A 100 -4.74 10.37 -5.68
CA GLY A 100 -3.71 11.22 -6.23
C GLY A 100 -2.35 10.54 -6.23
N VAL A 101 -2.05 9.82 -5.14
CA VAL A 101 -0.77 9.14 -5.00
C VAL A 101 -0.69 7.94 -5.94
N LEU A 102 -1.81 7.30 -6.26
CA LEU A 102 -1.84 6.17 -7.19
C LEU A 102 -1.79 6.59 -8.65
N PHE A 103 -1.93 7.88 -8.93
CA PHE A 103 -2.00 8.37 -10.30
C PHE A 103 -0.83 7.94 -11.19
N PRO A 104 0.43 7.94 -10.72
CA PRO A 104 1.52 7.45 -11.57
C PRO A 104 1.33 6.01 -12.04
N LEU A 105 0.71 5.17 -11.22
CA LEU A 105 0.41 3.79 -11.60
C LEU A 105 -0.73 3.76 -12.62
N GLU A 106 -1.74 4.60 -12.44
CA GLU A 106 -2.83 4.71 -13.39
C GLU A 106 -2.32 5.13 -14.77
N ARG A 107 -1.40 6.08 -14.80
CA ARG A 107 -0.81 6.53 -16.05
C ARG A 107 -0.04 5.42 -16.74
N ARG A 108 0.67 4.63 -15.96
CA ARG A 108 1.42 3.51 -16.50
C ARG A 108 0.49 2.48 -17.14
N LEU A 109 -0.64 2.22 -16.49
CA LEU A 109 -1.63 1.30 -17.04
C LEU A 109 -2.22 1.82 -18.34
N MET A 110 -2.46 3.11 -18.43
CA MET A 110 -2.97 3.71 -19.66
C MET A 110 -1.99 3.55 -20.82
N LYS A 111 -0.70 3.70 -20.54
CA LYS A 111 0.32 3.51 -21.56
C LYS A 111 0.35 2.07 -22.07
N VAL A 112 0.21 1.12 -21.15
CA VAL A 112 0.18 -0.29 -21.52
C VAL A 112 -0.99 -0.59 -22.43
N VAL A 113 -2.16 -0.01 -22.13
CA VAL A 113 -3.37 -0.25 -22.91
C VAL A 113 -3.29 0.39 -24.29
N THR A 114 -2.73 1.58 -24.38
CA THR A 114 -2.72 2.34 -25.63
C THR A 114 -1.47 2.11 -26.46
N GLY A 115 -0.45 1.65 -25.84
CA GLY A 115 0.81 1.52 -26.51
C GLY A 115 1.21 0.16 -26.90
#